data_9375b2c6732ae38fb46117295c2f20e1
#
_entry.id   9375b2c6732ae38fb46117295c2f20e1
#
_cell.length_a   1.000
_cell.length_b   1.000
_cell.length_c   1.000
_cell.angle_alpha   90.00
_cell.angle_beta   90.00
_cell.angle_gamma   90.00
#
_symmetry.space_group_name_H-M   'P 1'
#
loop_
_entity.id
_entity.type
_entity.pdbx_description
1 polymer ?
#
loop_
_entity_poly.entity_id
_entity_poly.type
_entity_poly.pdbx_seq_one_letter_code
_entity_poly.pdbx_strand_id
1 'polypeptide(L)'
;MTQLEQGSNKKYICIHGHFYQPPRENAWLEEIQSQPTASPFSNWNERIAYECYSPNRAARILDNEGNILYIVNNYEKISFNFGPTLLSWLEEHDADTYLEIIEADRKSVKENNGHGNAIAQIYNHIIMPLASEAEKELQVFWGVRDFVFRYGRNPEGMWLSETAVDTATLIALRRNGILFTILAPRQADAVKEKNGEWILCSEKAVDTGKPYKVILPDGDSIAVFFYDGSISQKVAFEGLLNDGVAFASMLMQAADQKDYDALISIATDGESYGHHHRYGEMALSSCIYHIGQHPDYILTNYAAYLAMFPPVDEVRIKENTSWSCYHGVERWRADCGCNTGSHPRWNQKYRQPLRDSLNWLSNQLSRLFNDKNKLFYNAHDALLNYIDVVLDRSEVSTEYVLRKYVIRPDSESNGVDALKLLEMMRHANLMFTSCGWFFDEISGLETTQILQYARRAITHAEYFGLFLEDGFRQRLELCPTNLPEYSSGKDVYETVVRPSEIRLLQVAMHMSVLSVFEEVPSEMTLYKFFANHETFVREEKGDQKLVIGHAVMKSVLTRAELEYNFSVLVYKGIDLIGYVKQG
;
A
#
# COMPACT_ATOMS: atom_id res chain seq x y z
N MET A 1 -19.87 45.10 -35.10
CA MET A 1 -18.94 45.10 -33.96
C MET A 1 -19.61 44.29 -32.89
N THR A 2 -19.41 42.98 -32.91
CA THR A 2 -19.89 42.03 -31.92
C THR A 2 -18.95 42.11 -30.71
N GLN A 3 -19.51 42.48 -29.57
CA GLN A 3 -18.80 42.43 -28.29
C GLN A 3 -18.30 40.98 -28.11
N LEU A 4 -16.97 40.82 -28.06
CA LEU A 4 -16.34 39.63 -27.51
C LEU A 4 -16.84 39.49 -26.07
N GLU A 5 -17.65 38.47 -25.79
CA GLU A 5 -17.90 38.02 -24.44
C GLU A 5 -16.53 37.82 -23.78
N GLN A 6 -16.23 38.63 -22.78
CA GLN A 6 -15.15 38.37 -21.84
C GLN A 6 -15.50 37.03 -21.19
N GLY A 7 -14.82 35.97 -21.62
CA GLY A 7 -14.98 34.63 -21.03
C GLY A 7 -14.77 34.75 -19.52
N SER A 8 -15.77 34.38 -18.73
CA SER A 8 -15.59 34.24 -17.30
C SER A 8 -14.50 33.16 -17.07
N ASN A 9 -13.42 33.52 -16.36
CA ASN A 9 -12.40 32.55 -15.96
C ASN A 9 -13.08 31.44 -15.16
N LYS A 10 -13.09 30.25 -15.68
CA LYS A 10 -13.64 29.09 -14.98
C LYS A 10 -12.71 28.71 -13.83
N LYS A 11 -13.28 28.21 -12.76
CA LYS A 11 -12.57 27.89 -11.52
C LYS A 11 -12.63 26.40 -11.27
N TYR A 12 -11.48 25.75 -11.23
CA TYR A 12 -11.37 24.30 -11.11
C TYR A 12 -10.98 23.91 -9.69
N ILE A 13 -11.65 22.89 -9.14
CA ILE A 13 -11.41 22.37 -7.79
C ILE A 13 -11.19 20.87 -7.87
N CYS A 14 -10.10 20.39 -7.26
CA CYS A 14 -9.78 18.98 -7.13
C CYS A 14 -9.50 18.63 -5.66
N ILE A 15 -10.25 17.69 -5.13
CA ILE A 15 -10.02 17.14 -3.79
C ILE A 15 -9.37 15.77 -4.00
N HIS A 16 -8.21 15.50 -3.37
CA HIS A 16 -7.52 14.22 -3.48
C HIS A 16 -7.44 13.54 -2.11
N GLY A 17 -7.86 12.28 -2.06
CA GLY A 17 -7.72 11.39 -0.92
C GLY A 17 -6.71 10.28 -1.20
N HIS A 18 -5.66 10.20 -0.37
CA HIS A 18 -4.73 9.08 -0.33
C HIS A 18 -5.24 8.03 0.65
N PHE A 19 -5.94 6.99 0.16
CA PHE A 19 -6.47 5.91 0.99
C PHE A 19 -5.45 4.78 1.09
N TYR A 20 -4.92 4.57 2.28
CA TYR A 20 -3.85 3.62 2.47
C TYR A 20 -3.89 2.98 3.85
N GLN A 21 -3.79 1.65 3.89
CA GLN A 21 -3.42 0.90 5.07
C GLN A 21 -2.13 0.12 4.80
N PRO A 22 -1.21 0.07 5.79
CA PRO A 22 -0.05 -0.81 5.66
C PRO A 22 -0.51 -2.26 5.52
N PRO A 23 0.26 -3.12 4.85
CA PRO A 23 -0.01 -4.53 4.85
C PRO A 23 0.02 -5.06 6.29
N ARG A 24 -0.96 -5.90 6.64
CA ARG A 24 -1.19 -6.39 8.01
C ARG A 24 -1.25 -7.91 8.09
N GLU A 25 -1.12 -8.58 6.95
CA GLU A 25 -1.19 -10.03 6.84
C GLU A 25 -0.01 -10.71 7.54
N ASN A 26 -0.29 -11.81 8.24
CA ASN A 26 0.77 -12.71 8.66
C ASN A 26 1.58 -13.16 7.43
N ALA A 27 2.89 -12.98 7.46
CA ALA A 27 3.78 -13.19 6.31
C ALA A 27 3.82 -14.63 5.77
N TRP A 28 3.28 -15.61 6.51
CA TRP A 28 3.23 -17.03 6.12
C TRP A 28 1.86 -17.48 5.65
N LEU A 29 0.78 -16.86 6.18
CA LEU A 29 -0.60 -17.24 5.88
C LEU A 29 -1.24 -16.35 4.82
N GLU A 30 -0.73 -15.14 4.62
CA GLU A 30 -1.35 -14.04 3.84
C GLU A 30 -2.79 -13.74 4.33
N GLU A 31 -3.01 -13.82 5.64
CA GLU A 31 -4.26 -13.52 6.33
C GLU A 31 -4.03 -12.54 7.46
N ILE A 32 -4.97 -11.64 7.68
CA ILE A 32 -4.90 -10.70 8.80
C ILE A 32 -5.41 -11.38 10.06
N GLN A 33 -4.52 -11.57 11.01
CA GLN A 33 -4.86 -12.10 12.32
C GLN A 33 -5.56 -11.05 13.18
N SER A 34 -6.25 -11.50 14.26
CA SER A 34 -6.89 -10.59 15.20
C SER A 34 -5.89 -9.60 15.82
N GLN A 35 -6.28 -8.32 15.83
CA GLN A 35 -5.49 -7.20 16.34
C GLN A 35 -6.25 -6.54 17.51
N PRO A 36 -5.91 -6.84 18.77
CA PRO A 36 -6.66 -6.38 19.96
C PRO A 36 -6.84 -4.85 20.03
N THR A 37 -5.89 -4.09 19.47
CA THR A 37 -5.94 -2.63 19.43
C THR A 37 -7.03 -2.07 18.49
N ALA A 38 -7.58 -2.90 17.60
CA ALA A 38 -8.68 -2.52 16.71
C ALA A 38 -10.07 -2.72 17.35
N SER A 39 -10.16 -3.26 18.58
CA SER A 39 -11.43 -3.52 19.27
C SER A 39 -12.44 -2.37 19.14
N PRO A 40 -13.74 -2.64 18.88
CA PRO A 40 -14.42 -3.95 18.88
C PRO A 40 -14.31 -4.75 17.58
N PHE A 41 -13.55 -4.29 16.59
CA PHE A 41 -13.34 -4.97 15.31
C PHE A 41 -12.22 -6.01 15.44
N SER A 42 -12.21 -6.99 14.53
CA SER A 42 -11.19 -8.05 14.53
C SER A 42 -9.80 -7.51 14.16
N ASN A 43 -9.75 -6.53 13.25
CA ASN A 43 -8.50 -5.93 12.77
C ASN A 43 -8.71 -4.48 12.31
N TRP A 44 -7.59 -3.78 12.06
CA TRP A 44 -7.63 -2.37 11.65
C TRP A 44 -8.22 -2.15 10.25
N ASN A 45 -8.09 -3.08 9.31
CA ASN A 45 -8.70 -2.92 7.99
C ASN A 45 -10.24 -2.94 8.09
N GLU A 46 -10.79 -3.86 8.88
CA GLU A 46 -12.24 -3.95 9.14
C GLU A 46 -12.75 -2.67 9.82
N ARG A 47 -12.02 -2.19 10.84
CA ARG A 47 -12.39 -0.97 11.56
C ARG A 47 -12.43 0.25 10.64
N ILE A 48 -11.37 0.45 9.85
CA ILE A 48 -11.26 1.64 9.00
C ILE A 48 -12.20 1.51 7.79
N ALA A 49 -12.45 0.31 7.27
CA ALA A 49 -13.47 0.10 6.25
C ALA A 49 -14.85 0.54 6.75
N TYR A 50 -15.22 0.15 7.97
CA TYR A 50 -16.47 0.56 8.60
C TYR A 50 -16.54 2.07 8.90
N GLU A 51 -15.45 2.68 9.36
CA GLU A 51 -15.42 4.08 9.77
C GLU A 51 -15.23 5.06 8.59
N CYS A 52 -14.62 4.63 7.48
CA CYS A 52 -14.22 5.50 6.37
C CYS A 52 -14.60 4.97 4.98
N TYR A 53 -14.11 3.78 4.57
CA TYR A 53 -14.20 3.40 3.15
C TYR A 53 -15.64 3.11 2.72
N SER A 54 -16.38 2.30 3.48
CA SER A 54 -17.77 1.98 3.20
C SER A 54 -18.70 3.20 3.35
N PRO A 55 -18.54 4.10 4.36
CA PRO A 55 -19.32 5.33 4.42
C PRO A 55 -19.12 6.27 3.22
N ASN A 56 -17.90 6.39 2.67
CA ASN A 56 -17.65 7.25 1.51
C ASN A 56 -18.35 6.77 0.23
N ARG A 57 -18.60 5.47 0.05
CA ARG A 57 -19.38 4.96 -1.10
C ARG A 57 -20.87 5.29 -1.03
N ALA A 58 -21.36 5.64 0.16
CA ALA A 58 -22.78 5.90 0.42
C ALA A 58 -22.95 7.07 1.42
N ALA A 59 -22.24 8.17 1.19
CA ALA A 59 -22.26 9.34 2.05
C ALA A 59 -23.61 10.07 1.97
N ARG A 60 -24.09 10.57 3.11
CA ARG A 60 -25.39 11.22 3.23
C ARG A 60 -25.24 12.73 3.16
N ILE A 61 -26.06 13.36 2.34
CA ILE A 61 -26.28 14.81 2.34
C ILE A 61 -27.58 15.07 3.08
N LEU A 62 -27.56 15.90 4.12
CA LEU A 62 -28.72 16.23 4.94
C LEU A 62 -29.25 17.61 4.63
N ASP A 63 -30.56 17.81 4.85
CA ASP A 63 -31.18 19.13 4.91
C ASP A 63 -30.96 19.80 6.29
N ASN A 64 -31.47 21.01 6.44
CA ASN A 64 -31.36 21.79 7.69
C ASN A 64 -32.16 21.16 8.86
N GLU A 65 -33.04 20.20 8.59
CA GLU A 65 -33.85 19.50 9.57
C GLU A 65 -33.25 18.14 9.96
N GLY A 66 -32.14 17.75 9.27
CA GLY A 66 -31.44 16.48 9.49
C GLY A 66 -31.99 15.30 8.70
N ASN A 67 -32.89 15.55 7.73
CA ASN A 67 -33.39 14.49 6.85
C ASN A 67 -32.39 14.24 5.70
N ILE A 68 -32.31 13.00 5.23
CA ILE A 68 -31.45 12.63 4.10
C ILE A 68 -32.05 13.17 2.81
N LEU A 69 -31.34 14.10 2.15
CA LEU A 69 -31.69 14.60 0.81
C LEU A 69 -31.15 13.66 -0.27
N TYR A 70 -29.90 13.24 -0.15
CA TYR A 70 -29.21 12.40 -1.13
C TYR A 70 -28.28 11.42 -0.42
N ILE A 71 -28.06 10.28 -1.09
CA ILE A 71 -26.95 9.34 -0.81
C ILE A 71 -26.06 9.35 -2.04
N VAL A 72 -24.78 9.65 -1.85
CA VAL A 72 -23.82 9.84 -2.94
C VAL A 72 -22.56 9.03 -2.71
N ASN A 73 -21.88 8.64 -3.78
CA ASN A 73 -20.57 8.06 -3.72
C ASN A 73 -19.52 9.16 -3.90
N ASN A 74 -18.78 9.47 -2.83
CA ASN A 74 -17.76 10.52 -2.85
C ASN A 74 -16.64 10.23 -3.86
N TYR A 75 -16.29 8.94 -4.07
CA TYR A 75 -15.26 8.52 -5.02
C TYR A 75 -15.57 8.91 -6.47
N GLU A 76 -16.84 9.13 -6.82
CA GLU A 76 -17.23 9.62 -8.14
C GLU A 76 -16.78 11.06 -8.41
N LYS A 77 -16.51 11.84 -7.35
CA LYS A 77 -16.32 13.32 -7.42
C LYS A 77 -14.97 13.79 -6.92
N ILE A 78 -14.15 12.92 -6.32
CA ILE A 78 -12.81 13.24 -5.84
C ILE A 78 -11.75 12.46 -6.61
N SER A 79 -10.57 13.03 -6.75
CA SER A 79 -9.38 12.26 -7.14
C SER A 79 -8.93 11.38 -5.98
N PHE A 80 -8.47 10.16 -6.25
CA PHE A 80 -8.04 9.26 -5.19
C PHE A 80 -7.00 8.24 -5.66
N ASN A 81 -6.29 7.67 -4.71
CA ASN A 81 -5.57 6.40 -4.86
C ASN A 81 -5.89 5.49 -3.68
N PHE A 82 -5.85 4.20 -3.93
CA PHE A 82 -5.96 3.16 -2.90
C PHE A 82 -4.69 2.31 -2.87
N GLY A 83 -4.26 1.94 -1.67
CA GLY A 83 -3.14 1.01 -1.50
C GLY A 83 -3.46 -0.37 -2.09
N PRO A 84 -2.54 -0.99 -2.88
CA PRO A 84 -2.78 -2.29 -3.51
C PRO A 84 -3.18 -3.40 -2.53
N THR A 85 -2.50 -3.51 -1.38
CA THR A 85 -2.83 -4.51 -0.36
C THR A 85 -4.19 -4.24 0.29
N LEU A 86 -4.57 -2.98 0.46
CA LEU A 86 -5.89 -2.60 0.94
C LEU A 86 -6.99 -2.98 -0.06
N LEU A 87 -6.77 -2.74 -1.37
CA LEU A 87 -7.73 -3.14 -2.40
C LEU A 87 -7.89 -4.66 -2.48
N SER A 88 -6.80 -5.42 -2.34
CA SER A 88 -6.89 -6.89 -2.26
C SER A 88 -7.72 -7.36 -1.07
N TRP A 89 -7.54 -6.71 0.08
CA TRP A 89 -8.33 -7.02 1.27
C TRP A 89 -9.82 -6.66 1.09
N LEU A 90 -10.12 -5.50 0.52
CA LEU A 90 -11.51 -5.08 0.23
C LEU A 90 -12.19 -6.03 -0.76
N GLU A 91 -11.48 -6.49 -1.78
CA GLU A 91 -11.99 -7.45 -2.78
C GLU A 91 -12.44 -8.76 -2.13
N GLU A 92 -11.70 -9.26 -1.13
CA GLU A 92 -12.01 -10.52 -0.43
C GLU A 92 -13.02 -10.34 0.72
N HIS A 93 -13.02 -9.19 1.44
CA HIS A 93 -13.74 -9.03 2.72
C HIS A 93 -14.86 -7.98 2.69
N ASP A 94 -14.84 -7.03 1.75
CA ASP A 94 -15.88 -5.99 1.55
C ASP A 94 -16.04 -5.70 0.05
N ALA A 95 -16.44 -6.74 -0.69
CA ALA A 95 -16.58 -6.71 -2.15
C ALA A 95 -17.49 -5.58 -2.64
N ASP A 96 -18.53 -5.23 -1.89
CA ASP A 96 -19.42 -4.12 -2.23
C ASP A 96 -18.67 -2.78 -2.27
N THR A 97 -17.85 -2.50 -1.25
CA THR A 97 -17.05 -1.28 -1.20
C THR A 97 -15.99 -1.29 -2.31
N TYR A 98 -15.33 -2.42 -2.55
CA TYR A 98 -14.38 -2.58 -3.64
C TYR A 98 -15.01 -2.26 -5.00
N LEU A 99 -16.14 -2.88 -5.32
CA LEU A 99 -16.83 -2.70 -6.60
C LEU A 99 -17.30 -1.25 -6.80
N GLU A 100 -17.80 -0.60 -5.76
CA GLU A 100 -18.25 0.80 -5.83
C GLU A 100 -17.08 1.80 -6.02
N ILE A 101 -15.88 1.49 -5.50
CA ILE A 101 -14.66 2.27 -5.78
C ILE A 101 -14.27 2.15 -7.27
N ILE A 102 -14.25 0.92 -7.80
CA ILE A 102 -13.91 0.68 -9.21
C ILE A 102 -14.95 1.32 -10.14
N GLU A 103 -16.25 1.18 -9.83
CA GLU A 103 -17.33 1.77 -10.61
C GLU A 103 -17.31 3.30 -10.58
N ALA A 104 -16.92 3.90 -9.44
CA ALA A 104 -16.77 5.35 -9.30
C ALA A 104 -15.72 5.89 -10.28
N ASP A 105 -14.58 5.22 -10.41
CA ASP A 105 -13.58 5.59 -11.41
C ASP A 105 -14.13 5.46 -12.84
N ARG A 106 -14.82 4.36 -13.14
CA ARG A 106 -15.42 4.13 -14.46
C ARG A 106 -16.47 5.18 -14.85
N LYS A 107 -17.25 5.66 -13.89
CA LYS A 107 -18.19 6.77 -14.08
C LYS A 107 -17.45 8.08 -14.32
N SER A 108 -16.41 8.35 -13.50
CA SER A 108 -15.62 9.58 -13.62
C SER A 108 -14.90 9.70 -14.97
N VAL A 109 -14.43 8.59 -15.55
CA VAL A 109 -13.86 8.56 -16.91
C VAL A 109 -14.84 9.14 -17.94
N LYS A 110 -16.13 8.79 -17.83
CA LYS A 110 -17.17 9.31 -18.74
C LYS A 110 -17.45 10.78 -18.51
N GLU A 111 -17.48 11.23 -17.25
CA GLU A 111 -17.76 12.61 -16.88
C GLU A 111 -16.61 13.57 -17.19
N ASN A 112 -15.36 13.08 -17.12
CA ASN A 112 -14.15 13.88 -17.31
C ASN A 112 -13.45 13.62 -18.66
N ASN A 113 -14.21 13.42 -19.72
CA ASN A 113 -13.70 13.30 -21.12
C ASN A 113 -12.62 12.24 -21.33
N GLY A 114 -12.73 11.11 -20.63
CA GLY A 114 -11.78 10.00 -20.73
C GLY A 114 -10.78 9.91 -19.56
N HIS A 115 -10.79 10.85 -18.63
CA HIS A 115 -9.85 10.94 -17.51
C HIS A 115 -10.50 10.48 -16.20
N GLY A 116 -10.01 9.36 -15.63
CA GLY A 116 -10.54 8.80 -14.40
C GLY A 116 -10.02 9.50 -13.13
N ASN A 117 -10.80 9.38 -12.05
CA ASN A 117 -10.47 9.94 -10.74
C ASN A 117 -9.35 9.19 -10.02
N ALA A 118 -9.26 7.87 -10.25
CA ALA A 118 -8.22 7.04 -9.65
C ALA A 118 -6.86 7.30 -10.26
N ILE A 119 -5.82 7.38 -9.43
CA ILE A 119 -4.41 7.35 -9.85
C ILE A 119 -3.71 6.14 -9.22
N ALA A 120 -2.61 5.69 -9.84
CA ALA A 120 -1.82 4.59 -9.29
C ALA A 120 -1.04 5.01 -8.03
N GLN A 121 -0.47 4.04 -7.34
CA GLN A 121 0.38 4.23 -6.17
C GLN A 121 1.64 3.39 -6.30
N ILE A 122 2.73 3.80 -5.63
CA ILE A 122 3.92 2.96 -5.41
C ILE A 122 3.48 1.67 -4.69
N TYR A 123 3.76 0.51 -5.28
CA TYR A 123 3.09 -0.76 -4.94
C TYR A 123 3.20 -1.14 -3.45
N ASN A 124 4.41 -1.24 -2.90
CA ASN A 124 4.62 -1.59 -1.49
C ASN A 124 4.74 -0.37 -0.57
N HIS A 125 4.41 0.81 -1.05
CA HIS A 125 4.50 2.05 -0.27
C HIS A 125 5.90 2.28 0.33
N ILE A 126 6.96 2.00 -0.42
CA ILE A 126 8.34 2.25 0.00
C ILE A 126 8.72 3.72 -0.23
N ILE A 127 9.71 4.21 0.50
CA ILE A 127 10.27 5.55 0.31
C ILE A 127 11.24 5.54 -0.88
N MET A 128 10.73 5.96 -2.03
CA MET A 128 11.41 5.85 -3.32
C MET A 128 12.82 6.43 -3.35
N PRO A 129 13.12 7.61 -2.77
CA PRO A 129 14.49 8.12 -2.72
C PRO A 129 15.50 7.23 -1.97
N LEU A 130 15.04 6.32 -1.12
CA LEU A 130 15.89 5.39 -0.36
C LEU A 130 16.01 4.01 -1.04
N ALA A 131 15.37 3.81 -2.18
CA ALA A 131 15.40 2.57 -2.96
C ALA A 131 16.48 2.62 -4.05
N SER A 132 17.01 1.47 -4.42
CA SER A 132 17.87 1.32 -5.60
C SER A 132 17.08 1.57 -6.90
N GLU A 133 17.77 1.79 -8.03
CA GLU A 133 17.11 1.99 -9.31
C GLU A 133 16.25 0.79 -9.71
N ALA A 134 16.73 -0.43 -9.48
CA ALA A 134 15.98 -1.66 -9.77
C ALA A 134 14.71 -1.79 -8.90
N GLU A 135 14.78 -1.42 -7.62
CA GLU A 135 13.61 -1.39 -6.74
C GLU A 135 12.63 -0.29 -7.16
N LYS A 136 13.12 0.90 -7.55
CA LYS A 136 12.26 1.97 -8.09
C LYS A 136 11.49 1.51 -9.32
N GLU A 137 12.17 0.89 -10.28
CA GLU A 137 11.54 0.34 -11.48
C GLU A 137 10.47 -0.71 -11.13
N LEU A 138 10.82 -1.68 -10.26
CA LEU A 138 9.92 -2.73 -9.81
C LEU A 138 8.66 -2.16 -9.16
N GLN A 139 8.81 -1.23 -8.24
CA GLN A 139 7.71 -0.64 -7.48
C GLN A 139 6.74 0.16 -8.35
N VAL A 140 7.26 0.92 -9.30
CA VAL A 140 6.43 1.67 -10.26
C VAL A 140 5.73 0.71 -11.22
N PHE A 141 6.46 -0.25 -11.79
CA PHE A 141 5.89 -1.24 -12.71
C PHE A 141 4.78 -2.05 -12.03
N TRP A 142 5.00 -2.53 -10.81
CA TRP A 142 3.98 -3.27 -10.06
C TRP A 142 2.76 -2.39 -9.72
N GLY A 143 2.97 -1.13 -9.36
CA GLY A 143 1.87 -0.19 -9.12
C GLY A 143 1.04 0.07 -10.38
N VAL A 144 1.67 0.19 -11.55
CA VAL A 144 0.97 0.32 -12.84
C VAL A 144 0.20 -0.96 -13.18
N ARG A 145 0.81 -2.14 -12.98
CA ARG A 145 0.16 -3.43 -13.30
C ARG A 145 -1.04 -3.70 -12.39
N ASP A 146 -0.93 -3.44 -11.08
CA ASP A 146 -2.06 -3.52 -10.15
C ASP A 146 -3.21 -2.60 -10.58
N PHE A 147 -2.88 -1.36 -10.90
CA PHE A 147 -3.88 -0.40 -11.37
C PHE A 147 -4.59 -0.87 -12.64
N VAL A 148 -3.85 -1.34 -13.63
CA VAL A 148 -4.42 -1.87 -14.90
C VAL A 148 -5.31 -3.08 -14.63
N PHE A 149 -4.88 -3.98 -13.75
CA PHE A 149 -5.67 -5.17 -13.37
C PHE A 149 -7.02 -4.79 -12.78
N ARG A 150 -7.06 -3.80 -11.87
CA ARG A 150 -8.29 -3.42 -11.16
C ARG A 150 -9.18 -2.47 -11.94
N TYR A 151 -8.61 -1.42 -12.52
CA TYR A 151 -9.38 -0.34 -13.17
C TYR A 151 -9.55 -0.54 -14.69
N GLY A 152 -8.86 -1.51 -15.29
CA GLY A 152 -8.99 -1.85 -16.72
C GLY A 152 -8.47 -0.77 -17.69
N ARG A 153 -7.69 0.19 -17.21
CA ARG A 153 -7.08 1.28 -17.97
C ARG A 153 -5.66 1.59 -17.49
N ASN A 154 -4.86 2.26 -18.30
CA ASN A 154 -3.56 2.75 -17.85
C ASN A 154 -3.72 3.93 -16.87
N PRO A 155 -2.92 4.01 -15.81
CA PRO A 155 -2.91 5.17 -14.93
C PRO A 155 -2.24 6.36 -15.63
N GLU A 156 -2.78 7.56 -15.41
CA GLU A 156 -2.18 8.81 -15.88
C GLU A 156 -1.29 9.45 -14.82
N GLY A 157 -1.65 9.33 -13.55
CA GLY A 157 -0.89 9.80 -12.41
C GLY A 157 -0.50 8.68 -11.45
N MET A 158 0.52 8.96 -10.63
CA MET A 158 0.92 8.05 -9.55
C MET A 158 1.21 8.84 -8.28
N TRP A 159 0.62 8.38 -7.17
CA TRP A 159 0.94 8.85 -5.83
C TRP A 159 2.25 8.23 -5.35
N LEU A 160 3.18 9.08 -4.91
CA LEU A 160 4.42 8.64 -4.26
C LEU A 160 4.17 8.46 -2.77
N SER A 161 4.69 7.38 -2.21
CA SER A 161 4.62 7.12 -0.77
C SER A 161 5.16 8.32 0.01
N GLU A 162 4.34 8.91 0.89
CA GLU A 162 4.68 10.11 1.66
C GLU A 162 5.08 11.31 0.77
N THR A 163 4.63 11.34 -0.47
CA THR A 163 5.10 12.25 -1.54
C THR A 163 6.63 12.29 -1.68
N ALA A 164 7.33 11.25 -1.22
CA ALA A 164 8.79 11.21 -1.21
C ALA A 164 9.36 11.16 -2.63
N VAL A 165 10.18 12.14 -3.00
CA VAL A 165 10.63 12.35 -4.36
C VAL A 165 12.13 12.60 -4.48
N ASP A 166 12.71 12.05 -5.54
CA ASP A 166 13.98 12.41 -6.15
C ASP A 166 13.87 12.33 -7.68
N THR A 167 14.82 12.89 -8.39
CA THR A 167 14.83 12.86 -9.87
C THR A 167 14.82 11.44 -10.42
N ALA A 168 15.51 10.48 -9.78
CA ALA A 168 15.52 9.09 -10.21
C ALA A 168 14.13 8.44 -10.13
N THR A 169 13.34 8.79 -9.12
CA THR A 169 11.94 8.38 -9.01
C THR A 169 11.10 8.92 -10.16
N LEU A 170 11.24 10.20 -10.50
CA LEU A 170 10.50 10.82 -11.63
C LEU A 170 10.85 10.15 -12.96
N ILE A 171 12.11 9.76 -13.17
CA ILE A 171 12.53 8.98 -14.34
C ILE A 171 11.82 7.62 -14.37
N ALA A 172 11.77 6.90 -13.24
CA ALA A 172 11.07 5.62 -13.16
C ALA A 172 9.57 5.76 -13.46
N LEU A 173 8.91 6.81 -12.94
CA LEU A 173 7.51 7.12 -13.27
C LEU A 173 7.34 7.31 -14.78
N ARG A 174 8.15 8.16 -15.38
CA ARG A 174 8.02 8.53 -16.80
C ARG A 174 8.26 7.34 -17.73
N ARG A 175 9.25 6.49 -17.43
CA ARG A 175 9.54 5.26 -18.17
C ARG A 175 8.38 4.25 -18.15
N ASN A 176 7.56 4.29 -17.11
CA ASN A 176 6.36 3.45 -16.97
C ASN A 176 5.07 4.14 -17.45
N GLY A 177 5.16 5.25 -18.19
CA GLY A 177 4.04 5.91 -18.84
C GLY A 177 3.24 6.86 -17.93
N ILE A 178 3.70 7.14 -16.72
CA ILE A 178 3.07 8.09 -15.81
C ILE A 178 3.31 9.52 -16.32
N LEU A 179 2.24 10.31 -16.36
CA LEU A 179 2.26 11.67 -16.90
C LEU A 179 2.46 12.71 -15.79
N PHE A 180 1.99 12.43 -14.57
CA PHE A 180 2.10 13.38 -13.47
C PHE A 180 2.19 12.71 -12.09
N THR A 181 2.71 13.49 -11.12
CA THR A 181 2.62 13.20 -9.69
C THR A 181 2.23 14.45 -8.91
N ILE A 182 1.93 14.27 -7.62
CA ILE A 182 1.46 15.33 -6.71
C ILE A 182 2.45 15.48 -5.57
N LEU A 183 2.87 16.70 -5.27
CA LEU A 183 3.86 17.01 -4.25
C LEU A 183 3.37 18.12 -3.31
N ALA A 184 3.98 18.20 -2.13
CA ALA A 184 3.77 19.34 -1.22
C ALA A 184 4.48 20.60 -1.72
N PRO A 185 3.94 21.81 -1.51
CA PRO A 185 4.55 23.06 -1.98
C PRO A 185 6.01 23.25 -1.57
N ARG A 186 6.37 22.80 -0.37
CA ARG A 186 7.74 22.90 0.17
C ARG A 186 8.78 22.04 -0.58
N GLN A 187 8.33 21.11 -1.43
CA GLN A 187 9.19 20.24 -2.23
C GLN A 187 9.65 20.91 -3.53
N ALA A 188 9.09 22.09 -3.87
CA ALA A 188 9.62 22.93 -4.92
C ALA A 188 10.89 23.65 -4.45
N ASP A 189 11.96 23.59 -5.25
CA ASP A 189 13.22 24.32 -5.01
C ASP A 189 13.24 25.66 -5.74
N ALA A 190 12.95 25.63 -7.04
CA ALA A 190 12.90 26.83 -7.87
C ALA A 190 11.89 26.65 -9.00
N VAL A 191 11.31 27.75 -9.44
CA VAL A 191 10.39 27.81 -10.59
C VAL A 191 10.97 28.70 -11.69
N LYS A 192 10.62 28.38 -12.94
CA LYS A 192 10.99 29.18 -14.10
C LYS A 192 9.75 29.34 -14.98
N GLU A 193 9.27 30.58 -15.06
CA GLU A 193 8.18 30.94 -15.97
C GLU A 193 8.67 30.84 -17.42
N LYS A 194 7.75 30.65 -18.35
CA LYS A 194 8.08 30.58 -19.79
C LYS A 194 8.93 31.78 -20.21
N ASN A 195 10.12 31.52 -20.73
CA ASN A 195 11.12 32.53 -21.13
C ASN A 195 11.68 33.39 -19.98
N GLY A 196 11.45 33.03 -18.71
CA GLY A 196 11.99 33.70 -17.53
C GLY A 196 13.29 33.07 -17.01
N GLU A 197 13.77 33.63 -15.93
CA GLU A 197 14.90 33.10 -15.16
C GLU A 197 14.39 32.19 -14.02
N TRP A 198 15.28 31.36 -13.46
CA TRP A 198 14.99 30.57 -12.29
C TRP A 198 14.85 31.46 -11.05
N ILE A 199 13.72 31.34 -10.35
CA ILE A 199 13.42 32.02 -9.09
C ILE A 199 13.33 30.97 -7.99
N LEU A 200 14.08 31.13 -6.90
CA LEU A 200 14.05 30.21 -5.77
C LEU A 200 12.70 30.28 -5.04
N CYS A 201 12.18 29.14 -4.64
CA CYS A 201 10.92 29.09 -3.87
C CYS A 201 11.05 29.63 -2.43
N SER A 202 12.26 29.89 -1.96
CA SER A 202 12.52 30.69 -0.75
C SER A 202 12.25 32.18 -0.93
N GLU A 203 12.28 32.69 -2.16
CA GLU A 203 12.06 34.10 -2.49
C GLU A 203 10.60 34.34 -2.96
N LYS A 204 10.07 33.41 -3.78
CA LYS A 204 8.70 33.45 -4.28
C LYS A 204 8.10 32.06 -4.15
N ALA A 205 7.08 31.92 -3.31
CA ALA A 205 6.38 30.64 -3.14
C ALA A 205 5.87 30.10 -4.49
N VAL A 206 5.90 28.76 -4.64
CA VAL A 206 5.33 28.10 -5.81
C VAL A 206 3.83 28.40 -5.91
N ASP A 207 3.33 28.68 -7.10
CA ASP A 207 1.89 28.83 -7.34
C ASP A 207 1.23 27.46 -7.44
N THR A 208 0.41 27.12 -6.46
CA THR A 208 -0.27 25.82 -6.39
C THR A 208 -1.48 25.71 -7.33
N GLY A 209 -1.82 26.77 -8.05
CA GLY A 209 -2.98 26.84 -8.95
C GLY A 209 -2.74 26.28 -10.36
N LYS A 210 -1.54 25.76 -10.67
CA LYS A 210 -1.18 25.26 -11.99
C LYS A 210 -0.17 24.11 -11.91
N PRO A 211 -0.10 23.24 -12.95
CA PRO A 211 0.95 22.24 -13.07
C PRO A 211 2.26 22.86 -13.56
N TYR A 212 3.35 22.21 -13.23
CA TYR A 212 4.70 22.50 -13.72
C TYR A 212 5.30 21.27 -14.40
N LYS A 213 6.24 21.47 -15.31
CA LYS A 213 7.04 20.37 -15.86
C LYS A 213 8.41 20.29 -15.17
N VAL A 214 8.81 19.11 -14.79
CA VAL A 214 10.18 18.80 -14.42
C VAL A 214 10.88 18.26 -15.65
N ILE A 215 11.95 18.92 -16.10
CA ILE A 215 12.80 18.43 -17.19
C ILE A 215 13.73 17.38 -16.64
N LEU A 216 13.70 16.17 -17.20
CA LEU A 216 14.51 15.04 -16.80
C LEU A 216 15.89 15.07 -17.51
N PRO A 217 16.91 14.39 -16.95
CA PRO A 217 18.26 14.39 -17.54
C PRO A 217 18.36 13.87 -18.99
N ASP A 218 17.43 13.03 -19.43
CA ASP A 218 17.33 12.50 -20.78
C ASP A 218 16.60 13.43 -21.77
N GLY A 219 16.12 14.58 -21.29
CA GLY A 219 15.38 15.59 -22.07
C GLY A 219 13.88 15.37 -22.11
N ASP A 220 13.34 14.26 -21.58
CA ASP A 220 11.90 14.06 -21.39
C ASP A 220 11.40 14.92 -20.21
N SER A 221 10.10 14.91 -19.95
CA SER A 221 9.51 15.67 -18.84
C SER A 221 8.33 14.95 -18.21
N ILE A 222 8.09 15.25 -16.94
CA ILE A 222 6.91 14.82 -16.20
C ILE A 222 6.22 16.03 -15.58
N ALA A 223 4.89 16.03 -15.54
CA ALA A 223 4.13 17.07 -14.88
C ALA A 223 4.11 16.87 -13.35
N VAL A 224 4.15 17.97 -12.60
CA VAL A 224 4.03 17.96 -11.14
C VAL A 224 2.98 18.97 -10.73
N PHE A 225 2.04 18.54 -9.89
CA PHE A 225 1.10 19.39 -9.20
C PHE A 225 1.56 19.64 -7.76
N PHE A 226 1.37 20.84 -7.27
CA PHE A 226 1.53 21.17 -5.86
C PHE A 226 0.16 21.48 -5.27
N TYR A 227 -0.25 20.72 -4.25
CA TYR A 227 -1.53 20.96 -3.60
C TYR A 227 -1.49 22.19 -2.69
N ASP A 228 -2.66 22.79 -2.37
CA ASP A 228 -2.76 23.86 -1.36
C ASP A 228 -2.49 23.28 0.03
N GLY A 229 -1.29 23.53 0.55
CA GLY A 229 -0.87 23.01 1.85
C GLY A 229 -1.63 23.62 3.03
N SER A 230 -2.09 24.85 2.92
CA SER A 230 -2.83 25.53 3.98
C SER A 230 -4.22 24.94 4.18
N ILE A 231 -4.96 24.76 3.09
CA ILE A 231 -6.31 24.16 3.16
C ILE A 231 -6.20 22.69 3.53
N SER A 232 -5.23 21.94 2.95
CA SER A 232 -4.99 20.54 3.30
C SER A 232 -4.71 20.35 4.78
N GLN A 233 -3.90 21.22 5.40
CA GLN A 233 -3.64 21.19 6.85
C GLN A 233 -4.92 21.42 7.68
N LYS A 234 -5.78 22.35 7.25
CA LYS A 234 -7.05 22.60 7.95
C LYS A 234 -8.01 21.42 7.86
N VAL A 235 -8.06 20.74 6.72
CA VAL A 235 -8.82 19.49 6.55
C VAL A 235 -8.28 18.41 7.50
N ALA A 236 -6.97 18.20 7.52
CA ALA A 236 -6.38 17.09 8.25
C ALA A 236 -6.31 17.33 9.78
N PHE A 237 -6.10 18.58 10.24
CA PHE A 237 -5.72 18.83 11.63
C PHE A 237 -6.47 19.99 12.33
N GLU A 238 -7.18 20.86 11.61
CA GLU A 238 -7.74 22.08 12.18
C GLU A 238 -9.29 22.09 12.16
N GLY A 239 -9.92 20.93 11.96
CA GLY A 239 -11.36 20.73 12.12
C GLY A 239 -12.22 21.31 10.99
N LEU A 240 -11.67 21.58 9.80
CA LEU A 240 -12.45 22.07 8.65
C LEU A 240 -13.56 21.07 8.23
N LEU A 241 -13.38 19.77 8.51
CA LEU A 241 -14.39 18.73 8.29
C LEU A 241 -15.56 18.72 9.30
N ASN A 242 -15.62 19.69 10.21
CA ASN A 242 -16.80 19.87 11.07
C ASN A 242 -17.94 20.59 10.34
N ASP A 243 -17.66 21.28 9.21
CA ASP A 243 -18.64 22.05 8.44
C ASP A 243 -18.33 21.95 6.94
N GLY A 244 -19.14 21.18 6.21
CA GLY A 244 -18.97 20.99 4.76
C GLY A 244 -19.24 22.26 3.94
N VAL A 245 -20.07 23.18 4.43
CA VAL A 245 -20.34 24.50 3.78
C VAL A 245 -19.14 25.42 3.93
N ALA A 246 -18.55 25.48 5.12
CA ALA A 246 -17.33 26.25 5.37
C ALA A 246 -16.16 25.66 4.54
N PHE A 247 -16.09 24.34 4.41
CA PHE A 247 -15.09 23.67 3.57
C PHE A 247 -15.25 24.08 2.08
N ALA A 248 -16.47 24.00 1.52
CA ALA A 248 -16.77 24.46 0.17
C ALA A 248 -16.41 25.94 -0.03
N SER A 249 -16.85 26.81 0.90
CA SER A 249 -16.60 28.25 0.85
C SER A 249 -15.10 28.56 0.83
N MET A 250 -14.27 27.82 1.59
CA MET A 250 -12.82 28.02 1.61
C MET A 250 -12.17 27.68 0.27
N LEU A 251 -12.57 26.57 -0.36
CA LEU A 251 -12.07 26.19 -1.69
C LEU A 251 -12.48 27.19 -2.76
N MET A 252 -13.74 27.63 -2.74
CA MET A 252 -14.26 28.63 -3.68
C MET A 252 -13.56 29.99 -3.50
N GLN A 253 -13.36 30.46 -2.27
CA GLN A 253 -12.62 31.69 -1.99
C GLN A 253 -11.17 31.63 -2.47
N ALA A 254 -10.51 30.49 -2.30
CA ALA A 254 -9.14 30.31 -2.83
C ALA A 254 -9.13 30.40 -4.37
N ALA A 255 -10.14 29.83 -5.03
CA ALA A 255 -10.30 29.95 -6.48
C ALA A 255 -10.59 31.37 -6.95
N ASP A 256 -11.36 32.14 -6.17
CA ASP A 256 -11.68 33.56 -6.45
C ASP A 256 -10.47 34.47 -6.38
N GLN A 257 -9.43 34.09 -5.64
CA GLN A 257 -8.19 34.86 -5.56
C GLN A 257 -7.30 34.73 -6.80
N LYS A 258 -7.65 33.84 -7.72
CA LYS A 258 -6.90 33.64 -8.98
C LYS A 258 -7.57 34.41 -10.12
N ASP A 259 -6.75 35.03 -10.94
CA ASP A 259 -7.16 35.80 -12.12
C ASP A 259 -7.01 35.04 -13.45
N TYR A 260 -6.80 33.73 -13.35
CA TYR A 260 -6.69 32.79 -14.48
C TYR A 260 -7.47 31.50 -14.18
N ASP A 261 -7.58 30.60 -15.17
CA ASP A 261 -8.24 29.30 -15.04
C ASP A 261 -7.41 28.34 -14.14
N ALA A 262 -7.39 28.60 -12.82
CA ALA A 262 -6.58 27.91 -11.85
C ALA A 262 -7.24 26.62 -11.35
N LEU A 263 -6.41 25.64 -10.98
CA LEU A 263 -6.82 24.45 -10.22
C LEU A 263 -6.55 24.69 -8.74
N ILE A 264 -7.57 24.80 -7.92
CA ILE A 264 -7.40 24.69 -6.47
C ILE A 264 -7.46 23.21 -6.10
N SER A 265 -6.32 22.66 -5.72
CA SER A 265 -6.24 21.25 -5.33
C SER A 265 -5.78 21.09 -3.89
N ILE A 266 -6.37 20.13 -3.19
CA ILE A 266 -5.95 19.70 -1.86
C ILE A 266 -5.64 18.21 -1.88
N ALA A 267 -4.72 17.78 -1.01
CA ALA A 267 -4.38 16.36 -0.82
C ALA A 267 -4.19 16.07 0.67
N THR A 268 -4.87 15.04 1.15
CA THR A 268 -4.79 14.54 2.53
C THR A 268 -4.81 13.02 2.55
N ASP A 269 -4.49 12.42 3.70
CA ASP A 269 -4.86 11.04 3.95
C ASP A 269 -6.38 10.89 3.78
N GLY A 270 -6.79 9.88 3.04
CA GLY A 270 -8.20 9.60 2.76
C GLY A 270 -8.98 9.25 4.02
N GLU A 271 -8.30 8.67 5.00
CA GLU A 271 -8.83 8.31 6.32
C GLU A 271 -9.28 9.55 7.13
N SER A 272 -8.88 10.75 6.72
CA SER A 272 -9.44 12.00 7.25
C SER A 272 -10.95 12.09 7.05
N TYR A 273 -11.46 11.51 5.96
CA TYR A 273 -12.87 11.53 5.59
C TYR A 273 -13.67 10.37 6.22
N GLY A 274 -13.56 10.19 7.55
CA GLY A 274 -14.34 9.20 8.31
C GLY A 274 -13.63 8.69 9.56
N HIS A 275 -12.43 8.14 9.43
CA HIS A 275 -11.69 7.55 10.55
C HIS A 275 -11.06 8.62 11.48
N HIS A 276 -10.26 9.55 10.93
CA HIS A 276 -9.63 10.60 11.72
C HIS A 276 -10.63 11.65 12.19
N HIS A 277 -11.64 11.94 11.37
CA HIS A 277 -12.73 12.86 11.68
C HIS A 277 -14.06 12.15 11.45
N ARG A 278 -14.74 11.83 12.54
CA ARG A 278 -16.04 11.16 12.49
C ARG A 278 -17.04 11.99 11.67
N TYR A 279 -17.72 11.36 10.71
CA TYR A 279 -18.60 11.98 9.72
C TYR A 279 -17.89 12.91 8.72
N GLY A 280 -16.57 12.78 8.58
CA GLY A 280 -15.81 13.54 7.58
C GLY A 280 -16.26 13.25 6.16
N GLU A 281 -16.77 12.05 5.88
CA GLU A 281 -17.38 11.67 4.60
C GLU A 281 -18.65 12.48 4.28
N MET A 282 -19.43 12.84 5.32
CA MET A 282 -20.62 13.67 5.16
C MET A 282 -20.24 15.14 4.93
N ALA A 283 -19.20 15.63 5.60
CA ALA A 283 -18.68 16.98 5.35
C ALA A 283 -18.12 17.08 3.93
N LEU A 284 -17.43 16.05 3.45
CA LEU A 284 -16.94 15.96 2.08
C LEU A 284 -18.09 15.98 1.07
N SER A 285 -19.11 15.14 1.25
CA SER A 285 -20.28 15.11 0.36
C SER A 285 -21.06 16.42 0.37
N SER A 286 -21.21 17.08 1.53
CA SER A 286 -21.81 18.41 1.64
C SER A 286 -20.99 19.46 0.91
N CYS A 287 -19.66 19.45 1.04
CA CYS A 287 -18.74 20.33 0.32
C CYS A 287 -18.91 20.16 -1.20
N ILE A 288 -18.85 18.94 -1.70
CA ILE A 288 -19.05 18.59 -3.12
C ILE A 288 -20.41 19.10 -3.63
N TYR A 289 -21.46 18.86 -2.87
CA TYR A 289 -22.81 19.30 -3.20
C TYR A 289 -22.90 20.83 -3.31
N HIS A 290 -22.35 21.55 -2.33
CA HIS A 290 -22.37 23.02 -2.34
C HIS A 290 -21.58 23.61 -3.51
N ILE A 291 -20.39 23.09 -3.81
CA ILE A 291 -19.62 23.51 -4.99
C ILE A 291 -20.45 23.30 -6.27
N GLY A 292 -21.12 22.13 -6.38
CA GLY A 292 -21.94 21.77 -7.53
C GLY A 292 -23.19 22.67 -7.76
N GLN A 293 -23.62 23.43 -6.75
CA GLN A 293 -24.71 24.42 -6.91
C GLN A 293 -24.23 25.71 -7.60
N HIS A 294 -22.96 25.93 -7.77
CA HIS A 294 -22.37 27.11 -8.35
C HIS A 294 -21.74 26.83 -9.72
N PRO A 295 -22.35 27.28 -10.84
CA PRO A 295 -21.92 26.90 -12.20
C PRO A 295 -20.54 27.46 -12.61
N ASP A 296 -20.01 28.43 -11.87
CA ASP A 296 -18.68 29.01 -12.11
C ASP A 296 -17.54 28.14 -11.61
N TYR A 297 -17.81 27.14 -10.72
CA TYR A 297 -16.84 26.24 -10.18
C TYR A 297 -17.03 24.81 -10.76
N ILE A 298 -15.93 24.23 -11.16
CA ILE A 298 -15.90 22.89 -11.80
C ILE A 298 -15.12 21.94 -10.92
N LEU A 299 -15.80 20.92 -10.38
CA LEU A 299 -15.12 19.78 -9.79
C LEU A 299 -14.45 18.97 -10.90
N THR A 300 -13.18 18.64 -10.72
CA THR A 300 -12.38 17.94 -11.73
C THR A 300 -11.33 17.04 -11.06
N ASN A 301 -10.56 16.31 -11.87
CA ASN A 301 -9.39 15.59 -11.42
C ASN A 301 -8.11 16.12 -12.11
N TYR A 302 -6.95 15.71 -11.60
CA TYR A 302 -5.66 16.17 -12.11
C TYR A 302 -5.43 15.87 -13.59
N ALA A 303 -5.82 14.67 -14.05
CA ALA A 303 -5.61 14.23 -15.43
C ALA A 303 -6.45 15.07 -16.41
N ALA A 304 -7.73 15.28 -16.10
CA ALA A 304 -8.62 16.11 -16.91
C ALA A 304 -8.13 17.55 -16.98
N TYR A 305 -7.69 18.11 -15.84
CA TYR A 305 -7.13 19.46 -15.82
C TYR A 305 -5.82 19.55 -16.62
N LEU A 306 -4.92 18.57 -16.48
CA LEU A 306 -3.66 18.51 -17.22
C LEU A 306 -3.87 18.45 -18.73
N ALA A 307 -4.90 17.75 -19.18
CA ALA A 307 -5.24 17.67 -20.60
C ALA A 307 -5.73 19.03 -21.18
N MET A 308 -6.46 19.81 -20.37
CA MET A 308 -6.91 21.15 -20.76
C MET A 308 -5.80 22.20 -20.66
N PHE A 309 -4.97 22.11 -19.62
CA PHE A 309 -3.96 23.11 -19.27
C PHE A 309 -2.58 22.44 -19.08
N PRO A 310 -1.91 22.01 -20.17
CA PRO A 310 -0.59 21.43 -20.08
C PRO A 310 0.44 22.43 -19.50
N PRO A 311 1.42 21.96 -18.72
CA PRO A 311 2.37 22.85 -18.04
C PRO A 311 3.27 23.58 -19.04
N VAL A 312 3.36 24.88 -18.90
CA VAL A 312 4.27 25.73 -19.68
C VAL A 312 5.51 26.14 -18.87
N ASP A 313 5.35 26.25 -17.57
CA ASP A 313 6.40 26.64 -16.64
C ASP A 313 7.17 25.41 -16.13
N GLU A 314 8.43 25.63 -15.75
CA GLU A 314 9.31 24.59 -15.25
C GLU A 314 9.46 24.68 -13.74
N VAL A 315 9.65 23.53 -13.10
CA VAL A 315 10.02 23.47 -11.69
C VAL A 315 11.22 22.56 -11.49
N ARG A 316 12.10 22.95 -10.58
CA ARG A 316 13.13 22.09 -10.01
C ARG A 316 12.64 21.65 -8.63
N ILE A 317 12.62 20.34 -8.41
CA ILE A 317 12.25 19.75 -7.11
C ILE A 317 13.40 19.81 -6.12
N LYS A 318 13.10 19.78 -4.84
CA LYS A 318 14.08 19.50 -3.79
C LYS A 318 14.26 17.99 -3.68
N GLU A 319 15.47 17.53 -3.95
CA GLU A 319 15.84 16.13 -3.88
C GLU A 319 15.66 15.55 -2.47
N ASN A 320 15.24 14.27 -2.39
CA ASN A 320 15.09 13.52 -1.16
C ASN A 320 14.19 14.22 -0.12
N THR A 321 13.03 14.70 -0.57
CA THR A 321 12.04 15.38 0.28
C THR A 321 10.71 14.62 0.29
N SER A 322 9.89 14.88 1.32
CA SER A 322 8.56 14.26 1.53
C SER A 322 7.61 15.24 2.20
N TRP A 323 6.32 14.93 2.27
CA TRP A 323 5.33 15.80 2.92
C TRP A 323 5.30 15.68 4.45
N SER A 324 5.75 14.58 5.04
CA SER A 324 5.62 14.29 6.47
C SER A 324 6.94 14.36 7.25
N CYS A 325 8.06 14.74 6.59
CA CYS A 325 9.35 14.95 7.26
C CYS A 325 9.98 16.28 6.85
N TYR A 326 10.17 17.20 7.80
CA TYR A 326 10.83 18.50 7.54
C TYR A 326 12.32 18.36 7.19
N HIS A 327 12.94 17.22 7.51
CA HIS A 327 14.33 16.89 7.22
C HIS A 327 14.49 16.08 5.92
N GLY A 328 13.50 16.16 5.02
CA GLY A 328 13.52 15.43 3.76
C GLY A 328 12.93 14.03 3.90
N VAL A 329 13.77 13.00 3.85
CA VAL A 329 13.37 11.58 4.04
C VAL A 329 14.01 10.95 5.28
N GLU A 330 14.56 11.78 6.18
CA GLU A 330 15.31 11.30 7.36
C GLU A 330 14.43 10.49 8.34
N ARG A 331 13.10 10.70 8.35
CA ARG A 331 12.17 9.89 9.17
C ARG A 331 12.36 8.38 8.95
N TRP A 332 12.75 7.97 7.76
CA TRP A 332 12.89 6.56 7.39
C TRP A 332 14.31 6.01 7.43
N ARG A 333 15.28 6.82 7.94
CA ARG A 333 16.68 6.38 8.06
C ARG A 333 17.46 7.01 9.22
N ALA A 334 16.85 7.92 9.99
CA ALA A 334 17.59 8.63 11.05
C ALA A 334 16.68 9.07 12.21
N ASP A 335 17.31 9.38 13.34
CA ASP A 335 16.67 10.02 14.50
C ASP A 335 16.54 11.53 14.23
N CYS A 336 15.61 11.89 13.35
CA CYS A 336 15.41 13.28 12.93
C CYS A 336 14.49 14.10 13.85
N GLY A 337 13.92 13.47 14.88
CA GLY A 337 12.97 14.10 15.79
C GLY A 337 11.53 14.19 15.28
N CYS A 338 11.25 13.86 14.01
CA CYS A 338 9.87 13.78 13.52
C CYS A 338 9.15 12.60 14.19
N ASN A 339 8.08 12.87 14.94
CA ASN A 339 7.32 11.91 15.74
C ASN A 339 5.81 12.10 15.54
N THR A 340 5.02 11.22 16.16
CA THR A 340 3.55 11.27 16.09
C THR A 340 2.92 12.17 17.15
N GLY A 341 3.70 12.68 18.10
CA GLY A 341 3.24 13.51 19.21
C GLY A 341 2.66 12.73 20.39
N SER A 342 2.42 11.42 20.26
CA SER A 342 1.78 10.61 21.29
C SER A 342 2.66 10.41 22.53
N HIS A 343 3.98 10.37 22.35
CA HIS A 343 4.95 10.12 23.41
C HIS A 343 6.12 11.11 23.38
N PRO A 344 6.00 12.31 23.99
CA PRO A 344 6.97 13.41 23.85
C PRO A 344 8.39 13.09 24.33
N ARG A 345 8.58 12.05 25.17
CA ARG A 345 9.89 11.63 25.71
C ARG A 345 10.56 10.51 24.91
N TRP A 346 9.86 9.95 23.92
CA TRP A 346 10.43 8.91 23.08
C TRP A 346 11.37 9.50 22.02
N ASN A 347 12.39 8.73 21.65
CA ASN A 347 13.31 9.05 20.56
C ASN A 347 13.14 8.04 19.41
N GLN A 348 13.66 8.35 18.25
CA GLN A 348 13.57 7.54 17.07
C GLN A 348 14.91 6.92 16.65
N LYS A 349 15.81 6.72 17.62
CA LYS A 349 17.18 6.20 17.39
C LYS A 349 17.21 4.81 16.75
N TYR A 350 16.14 4.03 16.87
CA TYR A 350 16.02 2.72 16.23
C TYR A 350 15.99 2.79 14.69
N ARG A 351 15.58 3.92 14.12
CA ARG A 351 15.32 4.07 12.67
C ARG A 351 16.55 3.82 11.81
N GLN A 352 17.69 4.36 12.17
CA GLN A 352 18.94 4.18 11.41
C GLN A 352 19.42 2.72 11.48
N PRO A 353 19.70 2.11 12.65
CA PRO A 353 20.17 0.74 12.67
C PRO A 353 19.17 -0.27 12.10
N LEU A 354 17.86 -0.01 12.18
CA LEU A 354 16.85 -0.81 11.49
C LEU A 354 17.03 -0.71 9.97
N ARG A 355 17.16 0.51 9.42
CA ARG A 355 17.39 0.72 7.98
C ARG A 355 18.67 0.02 7.51
N ASP A 356 19.76 0.16 8.25
CA ASP A 356 21.04 -0.46 7.94
C ASP A 356 20.96 -1.99 7.98
N SER A 357 20.19 -2.55 8.95
CA SER A 357 19.95 -4.00 9.08
C SER A 357 19.19 -4.55 7.88
N LEU A 358 18.12 -3.87 7.45
CA LEU A 358 17.30 -4.29 6.31
C LEU A 358 18.03 -4.07 4.97
N ASN A 359 18.79 -2.99 4.83
CA ASN A 359 19.65 -2.77 3.65
C ASN A 359 20.71 -3.89 3.51
N TRP A 360 21.35 -4.27 4.62
CA TRP A 360 22.26 -5.41 4.61
C TRP A 360 21.56 -6.69 4.17
N LEU A 361 20.38 -6.97 4.72
CA LEU A 361 19.60 -8.16 4.37
C LEU A 361 19.21 -8.15 2.89
N SER A 362 18.64 -7.04 2.39
CA SER A 362 18.26 -6.89 0.98
C SER A 362 19.44 -7.16 0.04
N ASN A 363 20.63 -6.63 0.38
CA ASN A 363 21.83 -6.88 -0.40
C ASN A 363 22.24 -8.37 -0.45
N GLN A 364 22.08 -9.12 0.66
CA GLN A 364 22.36 -10.57 0.66
C GLN A 364 21.34 -11.35 -0.18
N LEU A 365 20.05 -11.01 -0.05
CA LEU A 365 18.97 -11.64 -0.80
C LEU A 365 19.10 -11.37 -2.32
N SER A 366 19.43 -10.14 -2.70
CA SER A 366 19.65 -9.75 -4.09
C SER A 366 20.85 -10.50 -4.70
N ARG A 367 21.92 -10.72 -3.93
CA ARG A 367 23.05 -11.54 -4.38
C ARG A 367 22.62 -12.98 -4.62
N LEU A 368 21.89 -13.58 -3.69
CA LEU A 368 21.36 -14.95 -3.86
C LEU A 368 20.48 -15.05 -5.11
N PHE A 369 19.58 -14.10 -5.33
CA PHE A 369 18.71 -14.04 -6.51
C PHE A 369 19.54 -13.99 -7.81
N ASN A 370 20.56 -13.14 -7.83
CA ASN A 370 21.46 -13.02 -8.98
C ASN A 370 22.32 -14.28 -9.20
N ASP A 371 22.80 -14.94 -8.15
CA ASP A 371 23.55 -16.19 -8.23
C ASP A 371 22.70 -17.34 -8.79
N LYS A 372 21.39 -17.29 -8.58
CA LYS A 372 20.40 -18.25 -9.09
C LYS A 372 19.75 -17.84 -10.44
N ASN A 373 20.23 -16.80 -11.08
CA ASN A 373 19.65 -16.25 -12.32
C ASN A 373 19.54 -17.28 -13.47
N LYS A 374 20.41 -18.30 -13.48
CA LYS A 374 20.39 -19.41 -14.45
C LYS A 374 19.11 -20.24 -14.44
N LEU A 375 18.27 -20.07 -13.43
CA LEU A 375 16.96 -20.70 -13.34
C LEU A 375 15.95 -20.06 -14.30
N PHE A 376 16.21 -18.82 -14.72
CA PHE A 376 15.33 -18.01 -15.55
C PHE A 376 15.92 -17.74 -16.94
N TYR A 377 15.08 -17.56 -17.96
CA TYR A 377 15.48 -17.00 -19.25
C TYR A 377 15.97 -15.56 -19.10
N ASN A 378 15.26 -14.78 -18.27
CA ASN A 378 15.64 -13.46 -17.81
C ASN A 378 15.08 -13.27 -16.38
N ALA A 379 15.94 -13.22 -15.38
CA ALA A 379 15.53 -13.13 -13.98
C ALA A 379 14.88 -11.78 -13.63
N HIS A 380 15.34 -10.69 -14.27
CA HIS A 380 14.75 -9.36 -14.08
C HIS A 380 13.31 -9.31 -14.63
N ASP A 381 13.09 -9.78 -15.86
CA ASP A 381 11.75 -9.85 -16.45
C ASP A 381 10.82 -10.79 -15.67
N ALA A 382 11.35 -11.90 -15.14
CA ALA A 382 10.61 -12.81 -14.28
C ALA A 382 10.12 -12.10 -13.01
N LEU A 383 10.98 -11.33 -12.34
CA LEU A 383 10.64 -10.59 -11.14
C LEU A 383 9.65 -9.46 -11.44
N LEU A 384 9.86 -8.68 -12.51
CA LEU A 384 8.91 -7.64 -12.93
C LEU A 384 7.51 -8.20 -13.17
N ASN A 385 7.41 -9.30 -13.92
CA ASN A 385 6.10 -9.87 -14.27
C ASN A 385 5.54 -10.83 -13.21
N TYR A 386 6.23 -11.06 -12.10
CA TYR A 386 5.71 -11.84 -11.00
C TYR A 386 4.48 -11.20 -10.35
N ILE A 387 4.29 -9.91 -10.54
CA ILE A 387 3.07 -9.21 -10.10
C ILE A 387 1.79 -9.87 -10.64
N ASP A 388 1.82 -10.45 -11.85
CA ASP A 388 0.65 -11.14 -12.43
C ASP A 388 0.23 -12.35 -11.56
N VAL A 389 1.20 -13.06 -10.96
CA VAL A 389 0.93 -14.14 -9.99
C VAL A 389 0.50 -13.59 -8.64
N VAL A 390 1.03 -12.45 -8.21
CA VAL A 390 0.61 -11.83 -6.93
C VAL A 390 -0.84 -11.36 -6.99
N LEU A 391 -1.29 -10.85 -8.13
CA LEU A 391 -2.66 -10.39 -8.36
C LEU A 391 -3.65 -11.54 -8.62
N ASP A 392 -3.19 -12.62 -9.24
CA ASP A 392 -3.98 -13.82 -9.51
C ASP A 392 -3.18 -15.08 -9.14
N ARG A 393 -3.45 -15.63 -7.96
CA ARG A 393 -2.81 -16.83 -7.41
C ARG A 393 -3.33 -18.13 -8.03
N SER A 394 -4.14 -18.05 -9.10
CA SER A 394 -4.63 -19.24 -9.79
C SER A 394 -3.49 -20.11 -10.35
N GLU A 395 -3.78 -21.39 -10.52
CA GLU A 395 -2.83 -22.32 -11.12
C GLU A 395 -2.52 -21.92 -12.57
N VAL A 396 -3.48 -21.38 -13.29
CA VAL A 396 -3.35 -20.92 -14.69
C VAL A 396 -2.38 -19.76 -14.79
N SER A 397 -2.55 -18.72 -13.96
CA SER A 397 -1.64 -17.56 -13.93
C SER A 397 -0.22 -17.96 -13.52
N THR A 398 -0.09 -18.76 -12.47
CA THR A 398 1.20 -19.25 -11.99
C THR A 398 1.91 -20.07 -13.07
N GLU A 399 1.20 -21.00 -13.72
CA GLU A 399 1.76 -21.84 -14.79
C GLU A 399 2.20 -21.01 -16.00
N TYR A 400 1.42 -20.01 -16.38
CA TYR A 400 1.78 -19.10 -17.47
C TYR A 400 3.12 -18.39 -17.20
N VAL A 401 3.30 -17.85 -15.99
CA VAL A 401 4.55 -17.15 -15.60
C VAL A 401 5.72 -18.13 -15.55
N LEU A 402 5.53 -19.31 -14.97
CA LEU A 402 6.58 -20.34 -14.92
C LEU A 402 7.03 -20.76 -16.32
N ARG A 403 6.12 -21.10 -17.23
CA ARG A 403 6.47 -21.50 -18.61
C ARG A 403 7.13 -20.39 -19.41
N LYS A 404 6.76 -19.14 -19.15
CA LYS A 404 7.30 -17.99 -19.88
C LYS A 404 8.71 -17.59 -19.43
N TYR A 405 8.99 -17.69 -18.13
CA TYR A 405 10.22 -17.11 -17.56
C TYR A 405 11.19 -18.13 -16.98
N VAL A 406 10.75 -19.35 -16.64
CA VAL A 406 11.58 -20.37 -15.98
C VAL A 406 12.08 -21.42 -16.96
N ILE A 407 13.36 -21.76 -16.87
CA ILE A 407 13.98 -22.78 -17.70
C ILE A 407 13.55 -24.16 -17.16
N ARG A 408 12.89 -24.96 -18.01
CA ARG A 408 12.36 -26.30 -17.65
C ARG A 408 11.54 -26.27 -16.35
N PRO A 409 10.42 -25.53 -16.29
CA PRO A 409 9.61 -25.41 -15.07
C PRO A 409 9.07 -26.75 -14.55
N ASP A 410 8.87 -27.72 -15.44
CA ASP A 410 8.35 -29.06 -15.10
C ASP A 410 9.46 -30.02 -14.54
N SER A 411 10.72 -29.57 -14.43
CA SER A 411 11.74 -30.36 -13.74
C SER A 411 11.48 -30.33 -12.22
N GLU A 412 11.87 -31.39 -11.53
CA GLU A 412 11.50 -31.75 -10.16
C GLU A 412 11.58 -30.61 -9.12
N SER A 413 12.42 -29.60 -9.32
CA SER A 413 12.55 -28.46 -8.39
C SER A 413 12.44 -27.07 -9.03
N ASN A 414 12.68 -26.93 -10.34
CA ASN A 414 12.84 -25.59 -10.95
C ASN A 414 11.65 -24.64 -10.74
N GLY A 415 10.43 -25.16 -10.85
CA GLY A 415 9.22 -24.37 -10.62
C GLY A 415 9.10 -23.89 -9.17
N VAL A 416 9.33 -24.79 -8.22
CA VAL A 416 9.32 -24.50 -6.77
C VAL A 416 10.44 -23.52 -6.41
N ASP A 417 11.65 -23.77 -6.91
CA ASP A 417 12.82 -22.93 -6.66
C ASP A 417 12.60 -21.49 -7.19
N ALA A 418 12.06 -21.37 -8.42
CA ALA A 418 11.74 -20.08 -9.01
C ALA A 418 10.71 -19.31 -8.19
N LEU A 419 9.62 -19.95 -7.80
CA LEU A 419 8.58 -19.30 -6.98
C LEU A 419 9.12 -18.89 -5.61
N LYS A 420 9.95 -19.71 -4.96
CA LYS A 420 10.58 -19.33 -3.68
C LYS A 420 11.55 -18.16 -3.83
N LEU A 421 12.30 -18.07 -4.93
CA LEU A 421 13.16 -16.91 -5.20
C LEU A 421 12.34 -15.63 -5.46
N LEU A 422 11.25 -15.73 -6.21
CA LEU A 422 10.37 -14.60 -6.51
C LEU A 422 9.62 -14.12 -5.25
N GLU A 423 9.12 -15.04 -4.42
CA GLU A 423 8.53 -14.72 -3.11
C GLU A 423 9.57 -14.15 -2.13
N MET A 424 10.80 -14.63 -2.15
CA MET A 424 11.90 -14.03 -1.38
C MET A 424 12.08 -12.55 -1.73
N MET A 425 12.13 -12.22 -3.02
CA MET A 425 12.29 -10.84 -3.48
C MET A 425 11.03 -9.99 -3.22
N ARG A 426 9.83 -10.56 -3.31
CA ARG A 426 8.59 -9.89 -2.91
C ARG A 426 8.64 -9.47 -1.43
N HIS A 427 9.03 -10.38 -0.54
CA HIS A 427 9.14 -10.07 0.89
C HIS A 427 10.31 -9.12 1.19
N ALA A 428 11.41 -9.18 0.41
CA ALA A 428 12.50 -8.22 0.49
C ALA A 428 12.06 -6.78 0.14
N ASN A 429 11.03 -6.60 -0.69
CA ASN A 429 10.43 -5.30 -0.95
C ASN A 429 9.41 -4.90 0.14
N LEU A 430 8.56 -5.82 0.58
CA LEU A 430 7.58 -5.58 1.65
C LEU A 430 8.23 -5.12 2.96
N MET A 431 9.44 -5.59 3.29
CA MET A 431 10.14 -5.16 4.50
C MET A 431 10.57 -3.69 4.49
N PHE A 432 10.41 -2.96 3.36
CA PHE A 432 10.68 -1.53 3.25
C PHE A 432 9.42 -0.66 3.24
N THR A 433 8.24 -1.22 3.49
CA THR A 433 7.00 -0.46 3.65
C THR A 433 7.19 0.69 4.65
N SER A 434 6.85 1.91 4.25
CA SER A 434 7.19 3.15 4.96
C SER A 434 6.69 3.21 6.40
N CYS A 435 5.53 2.60 6.69
CA CYS A 435 4.92 2.60 8.01
C CYS A 435 5.81 1.95 9.09
N GLY A 436 6.74 1.07 8.71
CA GLY A 436 7.69 0.46 9.64
C GLY A 436 8.63 1.46 10.35
N TRP A 437 8.74 2.71 9.83
CA TRP A 437 9.53 3.79 10.44
C TRP A 437 8.70 5.00 10.84
N PHE A 438 7.41 5.00 10.52
CA PHE A 438 6.57 6.19 10.73
C PHE A 438 6.37 6.49 12.21
N PHE A 439 6.11 5.46 13.00
CA PHE A 439 5.87 5.55 14.44
C PHE A 439 7.17 5.63 15.25
N ASP A 440 7.06 5.69 16.57
CA ASP A 440 8.16 6.09 17.44
C ASP A 440 8.80 4.90 18.20
N GLU A 441 8.34 3.65 17.95
CA GLU A 441 8.79 2.47 18.68
C GLU A 441 8.96 1.26 17.76
N ILE A 442 10.09 0.55 17.93
CA ILE A 442 10.43 -0.63 17.13
C ILE A 442 9.52 -1.83 17.38
N SER A 443 8.92 -1.93 18.57
CA SER A 443 7.95 -2.98 18.90
C SER A 443 6.52 -2.68 18.42
N GLY A 444 6.32 -1.54 17.75
CA GLY A 444 5.04 -1.17 17.16
C GLY A 444 4.57 -2.16 16.07
N LEU A 445 3.25 -2.21 15.87
CA LEU A 445 2.60 -3.14 14.96
C LEU A 445 3.20 -3.10 13.55
N GLU A 446 3.43 -1.91 13.01
CA GLU A 446 3.93 -1.70 11.65
C GLU A 446 5.41 -2.07 11.53
N THR A 447 6.22 -1.80 12.55
CA THR A 447 7.65 -2.19 12.54
C THR A 447 7.80 -3.70 12.72
N THR A 448 7.04 -4.33 13.60
CA THR A 448 7.06 -5.80 13.74
C THR A 448 6.56 -6.49 12.48
N GLN A 449 5.62 -5.89 11.75
CA GLN A 449 5.14 -6.39 10.45
C GLN A 449 6.27 -6.43 9.40
N ILE A 450 7.05 -5.36 9.26
CA ILE A 450 8.17 -5.38 8.30
C ILE A 450 9.29 -6.35 8.72
N LEU A 451 9.47 -6.57 10.02
CA LEU A 451 10.38 -7.59 10.54
C LEU A 451 9.89 -9.02 10.26
N GLN A 452 8.57 -9.26 10.25
CA GLN A 452 7.99 -10.54 9.81
C GLN A 452 8.29 -10.80 8.32
N TYR A 453 8.17 -9.78 7.45
CA TYR A 453 8.56 -9.91 6.04
C TYR A 453 10.05 -10.19 5.88
N ALA A 454 10.91 -9.52 6.65
CA ALA A 454 12.34 -9.81 6.69
C ALA A 454 12.61 -11.27 7.10
N ARG A 455 11.94 -11.78 8.14
CA ARG A 455 12.05 -13.19 8.55
C ARG A 455 11.56 -14.14 7.47
N ARG A 456 10.46 -13.82 6.79
CA ARG A 456 9.94 -14.65 5.69
C ARG A 456 10.94 -14.72 4.53
N ALA A 457 11.55 -13.61 4.15
CA ALA A 457 12.60 -13.58 3.14
C ALA A 457 13.82 -14.42 3.54
N ILE A 458 14.23 -14.36 4.83
CA ILE A 458 15.30 -15.20 5.39
C ILE A 458 14.92 -16.68 5.28
N THR A 459 13.68 -17.06 5.60
CA THR A 459 13.20 -18.46 5.49
C THR A 459 13.33 -18.98 4.07
N HIS A 460 13.04 -18.16 3.06
CA HIS A 460 13.25 -18.55 1.66
C HIS A 460 14.74 -18.67 1.31
N ALA A 461 15.61 -17.80 1.83
CA ALA A 461 17.05 -17.88 1.62
C ALA A 461 17.67 -19.14 2.27
N GLU A 462 17.20 -19.52 3.46
CA GLU A 462 17.62 -20.75 4.16
C GLU A 462 17.35 -22.02 3.34
N TYR A 463 16.26 -22.06 2.57
CA TYR A 463 15.98 -23.17 1.64
C TYR A 463 17.10 -23.35 0.60
N PHE A 464 17.74 -22.28 0.17
CA PHE A 464 18.88 -22.30 -0.76
C PHE A 464 20.24 -22.46 -0.07
N GLY A 465 20.27 -22.71 1.25
CA GLY A 465 21.47 -22.89 2.03
C GLY A 465 22.14 -21.59 2.49
N LEU A 466 21.48 -20.46 2.37
CA LEU A 466 22.00 -19.16 2.84
C LEU A 466 21.36 -18.78 4.18
N PHE A 467 22.12 -18.90 5.25
CA PHE A 467 21.68 -18.68 6.63
C PHE A 467 22.03 -17.22 7.06
N LEU A 468 21.03 -16.35 7.08
CA LEU A 468 21.21 -14.92 7.32
C LEU A 468 20.72 -14.45 8.70
N GLU A 469 19.97 -15.29 9.41
CA GLU A 469 19.27 -14.88 10.63
C GLU A 469 20.20 -14.38 11.73
N ASP A 470 21.30 -15.08 12.01
CA ASP A 470 22.23 -14.67 13.07
C ASP A 470 22.87 -13.31 12.76
N GLY A 471 23.27 -13.07 11.51
CA GLY A 471 23.79 -11.78 11.07
C GLY A 471 22.76 -10.65 11.15
N PHE A 472 21.48 -10.95 10.89
CA PHE A 472 20.38 -10.00 11.02
C PHE A 472 20.09 -9.67 12.49
N ARG A 473 20.02 -10.68 13.36
CA ARG A 473 19.80 -10.52 14.82
C ARG A 473 20.90 -9.67 15.46
N GLN A 474 22.19 -9.89 15.10
CA GLN A 474 23.31 -9.07 15.59
C GLN A 474 23.16 -7.59 15.23
N ARG A 475 22.59 -7.26 14.07
CA ARG A 475 22.32 -5.90 13.65
C ARG A 475 21.13 -5.29 14.38
N LEU A 476 20.08 -6.05 14.59
CA LEU A 476 18.91 -5.61 15.36
C LEU A 476 19.24 -5.33 16.83
N GLU A 477 20.29 -5.93 17.38
CA GLU A 477 20.78 -5.63 18.72
C GLU A 477 21.21 -4.16 18.87
N LEU A 478 21.57 -3.50 17.76
CA LEU A 478 21.91 -2.07 17.72
C LEU A 478 20.68 -1.14 17.72
N CYS A 479 19.47 -1.67 17.57
CA CYS A 479 18.24 -0.89 17.56
C CYS A 479 17.75 -0.67 19.00
N PRO A 480 17.83 0.54 19.57
CA PRO A 480 17.28 0.79 20.90
C PRO A 480 15.76 0.81 20.88
N THR A 481 15.14 0.51 22.01
CA THR A 481 13.71 0.63 22.25
C THR A 481 13.43 1.77 23.24
N ASN A 482 12.19 2.29 23.23
CA ASN A 482 11.73 3.22 24.25
C ASN A 482 11.00 2.49 25.39
N LEU A 483 10.69 1.21 25.22
CA LEU A 483 9.94 0.39 26.17
C LEU A 483 10.89 -0.44 27.04
N PRO A 484 10.74 -0.41 28.38
CA PRO A 484 11.64 -1.13 29.29
C PRO A 484 11.48 -2.66 29.24
N GLU A 485 10.40 -3.17 28.63
CA GLU A 485 10.15 -4.61 28.44
C GLU A 485 11.12 -5.26 27.45
N TYR A 486 11.72 -4.46 26.56
CA TYR A 486 12.64 -4.94 25.54
C TYR A 486 14.00 -4.29 25.70
N SER A 487 15.06 -5.07 25.59
CA SER A 487 16.44 -4.57 25.67
C SER A 487 16.92 -3.95 24.36
N SER A 488 16.41 -4.43 23.23
CA SER A 488 16.79 -3.99 21.88
C SER A 488 15.80 -4.52 20.83
N GLY A 489 15.96 -4.12 19.57
CA GLY A 489 15.21 -4.67 18.44
C GLY A 489 15.42 -6.17 18.23
N LYS A 490 16.56 -6.74 18.66
CA LYS A 490 16.78 -8.19 18.69
C LYS A 490 15.81 -8.88 19.64
N ASP A 491 15.60 -8.31 20.83
CA ASP A 491 14.67 -8.86 21.81
C ASP A 491 13.23 -8.81 21.30
N VAL A 492 12.82 -7.70 20.67
CA VAL A 492 11.53 -7.60 19.96
C VAL A 492 11.41 -8.68 18.86
N TYR A 493 12.45 -8.88 18.07
CA TYR A 493 12.45 -9.90 17.02
C TYR A 493 12.28 -11.31 17.59
N GLU A 494 12.97 -11.65 18.68
CA GLU A 494 12.90 -12.98 19.30
C GLU A 494 11.57 -13.24 20.02
N THR A 495 10.98 -12.21 20.66
CA THR A 495 9.78 -12.37 21.50
C THR A 495 8.47 -12.11 20.75
N VAL A 496 8.49 -11.30 19.68
CA VAL A 496 7.28 -10.94 18.92
C VAL A 496 7.29 -11.55 17.53
N VAL A 497 8.39 -11.39 16.77
CA VAL A 497 8.45 -11.79 15.36
C VAL A 497 8.64 -13.29 15.20
N ARG A 498 9.59 -13.89 15.91
CA ARG A 498 9.85 -15.34 15.82
C ARG A 498 8.64 -16.20 16.20
N PRO A 499 7.88 -15.91 17.24
CA PRO A 499 6.67 -16.68 17.58
C PRO A 499 5.55 -16.56 16.53
N SER A 500 5.53 -15.52 15.69
CA SER A 500 4.55 -15.38 14.61
C SER A 500 4.87 -16.22 13.37
N GLU A 501 6.06 -16.83 13.29
CA GLU A 501 6.44 -17.73 12.21
C GLU A 501 5.57 -18.99 12.21
N ILE A 502 4.91 -19.23 11.08
CA ILE A 502 4.08 -20.42 10.89
C ILE A 502 4.74 -21.35 9.87
N ARG A 503 5.02 -22.57 10.31
CA ARG A 503 5.64 -23.62 9.49
C ARG A 503 4.58 -24.56 8.92
N LEU A 504 4.88 -25.20 7.80
CA LEU A 504 3.99 -26.17 7.15
C LEU A 504 3.44 -27.22 8.11
N LEU A 505 4.28 -27.76 9.01
CA LEU A 505 3.84 -28.73 10.02
C LEU A 505 2.81 -28.17 11.03
N GLN A 506 2.83 -26.86 11.30
CA GLN A 506 1.83 -26.23 12.17
C GLN A 506 0.48 -26.10 11.45
N VAL A 507 0.50 -25.78 10.16
CA VAL A 507 -0.72 -25.76 9.33
C VAL A 507 -1.26 -27.20 9.19
N ALA A 508 -0.41 -28.18 8.97
CA ALA A 508 -0.78 -29.60 8.94
C ALA A 508 -1.43 -30.05 10.26
N MET A 509 -0.87 -29.63 11.41
CA MET A 509 -1.46 -29.90 12.72
C MET A 509 -2.84 -29.23 12.86
N HIS A 510 -2.99 -27.98 12.44
CA HIS A 510 -4.27 -27.27 12.48
C HIS A 510 -5.33 -28.01 11.64
N MET A 511 -5.01 -28.37 10.39
CA MET A 511 -5.90 -29.17 9.53
C MET A 511 -6.26 -30.51 10.17
N SER A 512 -5.29 -31.19 10.77
CA SER A 512 -5.52 -32.46 11.45
C SER A 512 -6.45 -32.32 12.67
N VAL A 513 -6.34 -31.24 13.42
CA VAL A 513 -7.24 -30.94 14.56
C VAL A 513 -8.65 -30.65 14.08
N LEU A 514 -8.82 -29.84 13.03
CA LEU A 514 -10.15 -29.56 12.45
C LEU A 514 -10.86 -30.84 12.04
N SER A 515 -10.13 -31.82 11.49
CA SER A 515 -10.68 -33.10 11.02
C SER A 515 -11.31 -33.96 12.14
N VAL A 516 -11.06 -33.65 13.41
CA VAL A 516 -11.72 -34.33 14.56
C VAL A 516 -13.12 -33.79 14.81
N PHE A 517 -13.34 -32.50 14.54
CA PHE A 517 -14.58 -31.80 14.91
C PHE A 517 -15.52 -31.60 13.71
N GLU A 518 -14.97 -31.57 12.51
CA GLU A 518 -15.71 -31.31 11.28
C GLU A 518 -15.60 -32.50 10.30
N GLU A 519 -16.57 -32.66 9.42
CA GLU A 519 -16.41 -33.51 8.25
C GLU A 519 -15.46 -32.82 7.28
N VAL A 520 -14.24 -33.37 7.18
CA VAL A 520 -13.22 -32.82 6.29
C VAL A 520 -13.35 -33.54 4.94
N PRO A 521 -13.55 -32.81 3.84
CA PRO A 521 -13.50 -33.38 2.51
C PRO A 521 -12.10 -33.94 2.20
N SER A 522 -12.03 -34.87 1.22
CA SER A 522 -10.73 -35.41 0.77
C SER A 522 -9.75 -34.31 0.34
N GLU A 523 -10.27 -33.18 -0.13
CA GLU A 523 -9.54 -31.99 -0.53
C GLU A 523 -9.98 -30.80 0.33
N MET A 524 -9.04 -30.11 0.94
CA MET A 524 -9.28 -28.96 1.82
C MET A 524 -8.31 -27.82 1.52
N THR A 525 -8.81 -26.61 1.44
CA THR A 525 -7.98 -25.39 1.42
C THR A 525 -8.07 -24.68 2.76
N LEU A 526 -6.93 -24.36 3.34
CA LEU A 526 -6.80 -23.55 4.55
C LEU A 526 -5.74 -22.49 4.33
N TYR A 527 -6.11 -21.22 4.38
CA TYR A 527 -5.24 -20.09 4.03
C TYR A 527 -4.68 -20.25 2.59
N LYS A 528 -3.38 -20.14 2.41
CA LYS A 528 -2.69 -20.36 1.12
C LYS A 528 -2.10 -21.77 1.02
N PHE A 529 -2.78 -22.79 1.60
CA PHE A 529 -2.39 -24.21 1.55
C PHE A 529 -3.56 -25.08 1.13
N PHE A 530 -3.27 -26.01 0.25
CA PHE A 530 -4.18 -27.06 -0.19
C PHE A 530 -3.71 -28.39 0.38
N ALA A 531 -4.60 -29.15 1.00
CA ALA A 531 -4.29 -30.50 1.50
C ALA A 531 -5.20 -31.53 0.84
N ASN A 532 -4.60 -32.65 0.45
CA ASN A 532 -5.29 -33.84 -0.04
C ASN A 532 -5.06 -34.99 0.97
N HIS A 533 -6.17 -35.51 1.53
CA HIS A 533 -6.15 -36.64 2.46
C HIS A 533 -6.19 -37.95 1.66
N GLU A 534 -5.09 -38.69 1.63
CA GLU A 534 -5.01 -39.99 0.94
C GLU A 534 -5.62 -41.10 1.78
N THR A 535 -5.40 -41.07 3.09
CA THR A 535 -5.99 -42.03 4.05
C THR A 535 -6.52 -41.26 5.26
N PHE A 536 -7.71 -41.66 5.72
CA PHE A 536 -8.36 -41.03 6.85
C PHE A 536 -9.23 -42.05 7.59
N VAL A 537 -8.93 -42.26 8.88
CA VAL A 537 -9.71 -43.10 9.77
C VAL A 537 -10.19 -42.27 10.96
N ARG A 538 -11.49 -42.29 11.22
CA ARG A 538 -12.10 -41.63 12.40
C ARG A 538 -12.85 -42.67 13.22
N GLU A 539 -12.51 -42.78 14.49
CA GLU A 539 -13.12 -43.65 15.47
C GLU A 539 -13.68 -42.81 16.64
N GLU A 540 -14.92 -43.12 17.05
CA GLU A 540 -15.56 -42.45 18.18
C GLU A 540 -16.07 -43.47 19.18
N LYS A 541 -15.74 -43.25 20.47
CA LYS A 541 -16.21 -44.09 21.57
C LYS A 541 -16.50 -43.24 22.80
N GLY A 542 -17.78 -43.00 23.08
CA GLY A 542 -18.20 -42.05 24.11
C GLY A 542 -17.71 -40.64 23.80
N ASP A 543 -17.03 -40.01 24.76
CA ASP A 543 -16.46 -38.66 24.61
C ASP A 543 -15.06 -38.69 23.97
N GLN A 544 -14.57 -39.85 23.54
CA GLN A 544 -13.27 -39.99 22.90
C GLN A 544 -13.43 -40.03 21.39
N LYS A 545 -12.58 -39.26 20.72
CA LYS A 545 -12.47 -39.25 19.25
C LYS A 545 -11.03 -39.42 18.85
N LEU A 546 -10.76 -40.33 17.96
CA LEU A 546 -9.43 -40.56 17.39
C LEU A 546 -9.50 -40.39 15.88
N VAL A 547 -8.60 -39.59 15.35
CA VAL A 547 -8.38 -39.48 13.91
C VAL A 547 -6.93 -39.86 13.60
N ILE A 548 -6.73 -40.67 12.58
CA ILE A 548 -5.41 -41.05 12.06
C ILE A 548 -5.49 -40.90 10.54
N GLY A 549 -4.48 -40.28 9.93
CA GLY A 549 -4.45 -40.11 8.50
C GLY A 549 -3.08 -39.81 7.93
N HIS A 550 -3.04 -39.87 6.61
CA HIS A 550 -1.94 -39.47 5.78
C HIS A 550 -2.43 -38.45 4.76
N ALA A 551 -1.69 -37.36 4.58
CA ALA A 551 -2.07 -36.30 3.65
C ALA A 551 -0.83 -35.67 2.99
N VAL A 552 -1.08 -35.09 1.82
CA VAL A 552 -0.13 -34.24 1.10
C VAL A 552 -0.64 -32.82 1.14
N MET A 553 0.18 -31.89 1.65
CA MET A 553 -0.12 -30.47 1.67
C MET A 553 0.76 -29.74 0.67
N LYS A 554 0.14 -28.87 -0.13
CA LYS A 554 0.79 -28.04 -1.16
C LYS A 554 0.60 -26.56 -0.85
N SER A 555 1.70 -25.80 -0.88
CA SER A 555 1.63 -24.33 -0.81
C SER A 555 1.12 -23.78 -2.14
N VAL A 556 0.07 -22.96 -2.10
CA VAL A 556 -0.43 -22.22 -3.28
C VAL A 556 0.63 -21.25 -3.78
N LEU A 557 1.40 -20.61 -2.88
CA LEU A 557 2.38 -19.58 -3.23
C LEU A 557 3.63 -20.13 -3.91
N THR A 558 4.13 -21.28 -3.44
CA THR A 558 5.43 -21.81 -3.88
C THR A 558 5.34 -23.17 -4.54
N ARG A 559 4.17 -23.79 -4.56
CA ARG A 559 3.95 -25.19 -4.99
C ARG A 559 4.80 -26.23 -4.23
N ALA A 560 5.46 -25.82 -3.13
CA ALA A 560 6.17 -26.76 -2.29
C ALA A 560 5.18 -27.73 -1.63
N GLU A 561 5.53 -29.01 -1.65
CA GLU A 561 4.70 -30.07 -1.09
C GLU A 561 5.29 -30.59 0.21
N LEU A 562 4.42 -31.01 1.12
CA LEU A 562 4.76 -31.69 2.37
C LEU A 562 3.84 -32.89 2.52
N GLU A 563 4.44 -34.08 2.48
CA GLU A 563 3.79 -35.32 2.85
C GLU A 563 3.87 -35.50 4.36
N TYR A 564 2.75 -35.84 5.01
CA TYR A 564 2.72 -35.98 6.46
C TYR A 564 1.72 -37.03 6.94
N ASN A 565 2.11 -37.71 8.04
CA ASN A 565 1.23 -38.56 8.81
C ASN A 565 0.76 -37.81 10.05
N PHE A 566 -0.50 -38.00 10.43
CA PHE A 566 -1.05 -37.34 11.61
C PHE A 566 -1.92 -38.29 12.44
N SER A 567 -2.00 -38.00 13.74
CA SER A 567 -2.99 -38.57 14.65
C SER A 567 -3.43 -37.52 15.65
N VAL A 568 -4.74 -37.47 15.91
CA VAL A 568 -5.33 -36.55 16.89
C VAL A 568 -6.29 -37.34 17.76
N LEU A 569 -6.08 -37.28 19.07
CA LEU A 569 -6.94 -37.89 20.08
C LEU A 569 -7.59 -36.77 20.92
N VAL A 570 -8.92 -36.75 20.97
CA VAL A 570 -9.70 -36.00 21.94
C VAL A 570 -10.17 -36.95 23.02
N TYR A 571 -9.97 -36.59 24.28
CA TYR A 571 -10.42 -37.36 25.44
C TYR A 571 -11.05 -36.44 26.49
N LYS A 572 -11.96 -36.99 27.30
CA LYS A 572 -12.76 -36.21 28.25
C LYS A 572 -13.52 -35.03 27.65
N GLY A 573 -13.83 -35.10 26.35
CA GLY A 573 -14.60 -34.10 25.62
C GLY A 573 -13.87 -32.81 25.22
N ILE A 574 -12.77 -32.47 25.88
CA ILE A 574 -12.06 -31.19 25.69
C ILE A 574 -10.53 -31.30 25.61
N ASP A 575 -9.92 -32.31 26.19
CA ASP A 575 -8.47 -32.49 26.16
C ASP A 575 -8.04 -33.07 24.81
N LEU A 576 -7.03 -32.46 24.18
CA LEU A 576 -6.57 -32.82 22.84
C LEU A 576 -5.07 -33.15 22.84
N ILE A 577 -4.72 -34.26 22.24
CA ILE A 577 -3.33 -34.62 21.93
C ILE A 577 -3.22 -34.83 20.41
N GLY A 578 -2.39 -34.03 19.75
CA GLY A 578 -2.11 -34.15 18.32
C GLY A 578 -0.65 -34.50 18.06
N TYR A 579 -0.43 -35.33 17.05
CA TYR A 579 0.88 -35.67 16.54
C TYR A 579 0.91 -35.56 15.02
N VAL A 580 1.89 -34.83 14.49
CA VAL A 580 2.15 -34.71 13.03
C VAL A 580 3.62 -34.98 12.78
N LYS A 581 3.88 -35.81 11.79
CA LYS A 581 5.25 -36.17 11.37
C LYS A 581 5.32 -36.13 9.84
N GLN A 582 6.37 -35.49 9.33
CA GLN A 582 6.73 -35.59 7.92
C GLN A 582 6.95 -37.05 7.52
N GLY A 583 6.34 -37.46 6.39
CA GLY A 583 6.44 -38.79 5.82
C GLY A 583 7.83 -39.13 5.30
#